data_ffcf66c9071ba330276859ad18638422
#
_entry.id   ffcf66c9071ba330276859ad18638422
#
_cell.length_a   1.000
_cell.length_b   1.000
_cell.length_c   1.000
_cell.angle_alpha   90.00
_cell.angle_beta   90.00
_cell.angle_gamma   90.00
#
_symmetry.space_group_name_H-M   'P 1'
#
loop_
_entity.id
_entity.type
_entity.pdbx_description
1 polymer ?
#
loop_
_entity_poly.entity_id
_entity_poly.type
_entity_poly.pdbx_seq_one_letter_code
_entity_poly.pdbx_strand_id
1 'polypeptide(L)'
;MLLMILGMTIITVSILVNQITKDTFNKNNPNLDVIVGAKGSPLQLVLSSIHHIDIPTGNISYKNAKNIIKHPAIKFGVPISLGDNFQNFRIVGTEKKFFKLYNAQIETGSIWRKPMQSVIGFNVANSTKLKIDKFFVGSHGLIDTGDVHAEQPYKVVGVLKKTGTILDNLIITSLDSVWLLHSNKNDIKNSRDSLEVTALLLKYKNKTSAFSFPRLINRNTNMQAASPNLEISKLFKLTGEAYKAINYLSILIVSLSFVGILFTLLNNISERRYDLAILRTLGFSKEKIFSIILIEGMTISFLGSFIGLIFGGIVYKSIEYFSLLGKNIIAGQFELI
;
A
#
# COMPACT_ATOMS: atom_id res chain seq x y z
N MET A 1 34.70 10.33 0.91
CA MET A 1 34.08 8.99 0.71
C MET A 1 32.77 8.82 1.47
N LEU A 2 32.68 9.07 2.80
CA LEU A 2 31.44 8.88 3.57
C LEU A 2 30.23 9.67 3.04
N LEU A 3 30.40 10.95 2.69
CA LEU A 3 29.31 11.75 2.10
C LEU A 3 28.80 11.20 0.77
N MET A 4 29.71 10.62 -0.04
CA MET A 4 29.34 9.97 -1.30
C MET A 4 28.48 8.74 -1.05
N ILE A 5 28.89 7.89 -0.10
CA ILE A 5 28.12 6.73 0.34
C ILE A 5 26.72 7.17 0.82
N LEU A 6 26.67 8.18 1.69
CA LEU A 6 25.40 8.69 2.24
C LEU A 6 24.47 9.20 1.13
N GLY A 7 24.98 10.07 0.25
CA GLY A 7 24.19 10.64 -0.84
C GLY A 7 23.64 9.57 -1.79
N MET A 8 24.47 8.61 -2.20
CA MET A 8 24.05 7.49 -3.06
C MET A 8 23.06 6.56 -2.35
N THR A 9 23.25 6.32 -1.05
CA THR A 9 22.29 5.53 -0.25
C THR A 9 20.92 6.18 -0.25
N ILE A 10 20.83 7.49 0.02
CA ILE A 10 19.55 8.22 0.06
C ILE A 10 18.86 8.19 -1.32
N ILE A 11 19.61 8.43 -2.40
CA ILE A 11 19.05 8.36 -3.76
C ILE A 11 18.47 6.97 -4.03
N THR A 12 19.23 5.93 -3.72
CA THR A 12 18.80 4.53 -3.97
C THR A 12 17.54 4.19 -3.19
N VAL A 13 17.51 4.48 -1.88
CA VAL A 13 16.33 4.23 -1.04
C VAL A 13 15.13 5.02 -1.53
N SER A 14 15.30 6.31 -1.86
CA SER A 14 14.23 7.17 -2.35
C SER A 14 13.60 6.62 -3.64
N ILE A 15 14.41 6.19 -4.61
CA ILE A 15 13.94 5.61 -5.87
C ILE A 15 13.19 4.31 -5.61
N LEU A 16 13.76 3.38 -4.83
CA LEU A 16 13.16 2.08 -4.56
C LEU A 16 11.82 2.21 -3.81
N VAL A 17 11.76 3.05 -2.76
CA VAL A 17 10.52 3.29 -2.01
C VAL A 17 9.43 3.89 -2.89
N ASN A 18 9.78 4.90 -3.71
CA ASN A 18 8.82 5.51 -4.64
C ASN A 18 8.27 4.50 -5.66
N GLN A 19 9.15 3.68 -6.24
CA GLN A 19 8.75 2.67 -7.24
C GLN A 19 7.82 1.62 -6.62
N ILE A 20 8.18 1.05 -5.47
CA ILE A 20 7.35 0.03 -4.81
C ILE A 20 6.02 0.58 -4.35
N THR A 21 6.00 1.82 -3.82
CA THR A 21 4.74 2.45 -3.46
C THR A 21 3.81 2.52 -4.67
N LYS A 22 4.30 3.01 -5.80
CA LYS A 22 3.52 3.07 -7.05
C LYS A 22 3.05 1.69 -7.51
N ASP A 23 3.94 0.70 -7.51
CA ASP A 23 3.63 -0.66 -7.95
C ASP A 23 2.58 -1.31 -7.05
N THR A 24 2.67 -1.10 -5.73
CA THR A 24 1.69 -1.62 -4.77
C THR A 24 0.30 -1.01 -4.98
N PHE A 25 0.22 0.31 -5.15
CA PHE A 25 -1.05 0.97 -5.44
C PHE A 25 -1.64 0.54 -6.78
N ASN A 26 -0.82 0.37 -7.82
CA ASN A 26 -1.27 -0.07 -9.13
C ASN A 26 -1.78 -1.52 -9.11
N LYS A 27 -1.06 -2.44 -8.44
CA LYS A 27 -1.47 -3.85 -8.30
C LYS A 27 -2.78 -4.00 -7.52
N ASN A 28 -2.98 -3.17 -6.50
CA ASN A 28 -4.18 -3.21 -5.67
C ASN A 28 -5.37 -2.47 -6.30
N ASN A 29 -5.19 -1.80 -7.44
CA ASN A 29 -6.28 -1.09 -8.09
C ASN A 29 -7.15 -2.08 -8.87
N PRO A 30 -8.36 -2.41 -8.38
CA PRO A 30 -9.27 -3.29 -9.10
C PRO A 30 -9.79 -2.57 -10.36
N ASN A 31 -10.32 -3.33 -11.30
CA ASN A 31 -10.88 -2.79 -12.55
C ASN A 31 -12.20 -2.02 -12.30
N LEU A 32 -12.08 -0.88 -11.61
CA LEU A 32 -13.16 0.02 -11.18
C LEU A 32 -12.96 1.42 -11.74
N ASP A 33 -14.06 2.15 -11.86
CA ASP A 33 -14.05 3.53 -12.35
C ASP A 33 -14.36 4.55 -11.24
N VAL A 34 -15.25 4.19 -10.29
CA VAL A 34 -15.69 5.10 -9.23
C VAL A 34 -16.11 4.32 -7.97
N ILE A 35 -15.88 4.93 -6.81
CA ILE A 35 -16.39 4.49 -5.51
C ILE A 35 -17.41 5.50 -5.03
N VAL A 36 -18.49 5.01 -4.41
CA VAL A 36 -19.50 5.85 -3.75
C VAL A 36 -19.62 5.39 -2.30
N GLY A 37 -19.55 6.31 -1.37
CA GLY A 37 -19.67 6.06 0.07
C GLY A 37 -20.27 7.26 0.81
N ALA A 38 -20.15 7.27 2.13
CA ALA A 38 -20.55 8.40 2.95
C ALA A 38 -19.75 9.66 2.60
N LYS A 39 -20.35 10.83 2.80
CA LYS A 39 -19.73 12.12 2.50
C LYS A 39 -18.52 12.35 3.39
N GLY A 40 -17.40 12.77 2.79
CA GLY A 40 -16.14 12.99 3.50
C GLY A 40 -14.99 13.24 2.52
N SER A 41 -13.77 12.84 2.90
CA SER A 41 -12.61 12.95 2.02
C SER A 41 -12.66 11.90 0.89
N PRO A 42 -12.59 12.34 -0.40
CA PRO A 42 -12.52 11.40 -1.52
C PRO A 42 -11.32 10.45 -1.45
N LEU A 43 -10.16 10.95 -1.01
CA LEU A 43 -8.96 10.14 -0.84
C LEU A 43 -9.14 9.09 0.26
N GLN A 44 -9.70 9.47 1.42
CA GLN A 44 -9.99 8.54 2.52
C GLN A 44 -10.97 7.43 2.08
N LEU A 45 -12.00 7.80 1.31
CA LEU A 45 -12.94 6.82 0.74
C LEU A 45 -12.23 5.80 -0.16
N VAL A 46 -11.28 6.25 -0.99
CA VAL A 46 -10.49 5.36 -1.85
C VAL A 46 -9.56 4.48 -1.03
N LEU A 47 -8.81 5.06 -0.08
CA LEU A 47 -7.85 4.34 0.75
C LEU A 47 -8.53 3.28 1.63
N SER A 48 -9.67 3.61 2.24
CA SER A 48 -10.40 2.65 3.07
C SER A 48 -11.08 1.55 2.27
N SER A 49 -11.65 1.87 1.09
CA SER A 49 -12.49 0.94 0.32
C SER A 49 -11.73 0.02 -0.64
N ILE A 50 -10.57 0.45 -1.17
CA ILE A 50 -9.75 -0.36 -2.09
C ILE A 50 -8.49 -0.88 -1.41
N HIS A 51 -7.77 0.01 -0.71
CA HIS A 51 -6.48 -0.34 -0.12
C HIS A 51 -6.61 -0.83 1.32
N HIS A 52 -7.78 -0.66 1.94
CA HIS A 52 -8.09 -1.07 3.31
C HIS A 52 -7.08 -0.53 4.35
N ILE A 53 -6.54 0.69 4.12
CA ILE A 53 -5.49 1.30 4.94
C ILE A 53 -6.07 2.19 6.04
N ASP A 54 -7.23 2.85 5.77
CA ASP A 54 -7.77 3.89 6.63
C ASP A 54 -9.17 3.54 7.15
N ILE A 55 -9.68 4.33 8.11
CA ILE A 55 -11.04 4.23 8.63
C ILE A 55 -12.02 4.70 7.55
N PRO A 56 -13.15 4.02 7.34
CA PRO A 56 -14.18 4.48 6.41
C PRO A 56 -14.75 5.86 6.80
N THR A 57 -15.21 6.62 5.80
CA THR A 57 -15.86 7.92 6.00
C THR A 57 -17.25 7.83 6.66
N GLY A 58 -17.76 6.62 6.83
CA GLY A 58 -19.08 6.30 7.37
C GLY A 58 -19.83 5.31 6.51
N ASN A 59 -21.11 5.12 6.77
CA ASN A 59 -21.95 4.18 6.03
C ASN A 59 -23.02 4.91 5.21
N ILE A 60 -23.56 4.24 4.20
CA ILE A 60 -24.68 4.67 3.37
C ILE A 60 -25.79 3.62 3.41
N SER A 61 -27.04 4.06 3.29
CA SER A 61 -28.19 3.14 3.24
C SER A 61 -28.06 2.17 2.06
N TYR A 62 -28.27 0.89 2.33
CA TYR A 62 -28.25 -0.17 1.29
C TYR A 62 -29.35 0.04 0.23
N LYS A 63 -30.48 0.65 0.60
CA LYS A 63 -31.53 1.06 -0.35
C LYS A 63 -30.99 2.05 -1.39
N ASN A 64 -30.31 3.10 -0.92
CA ASN A 64 -29.67 4.08 -1.80
C ASN A 64 -28.56 3.44 -2.64
N ALA A 65 -27.77 2.56 -2.04
CA ALA A 65 -26.76 1.78 -2.72
C ALA A 65 -27.32 0.95 -3.89
N LYS A 66 -28.45 0.25 -3.70
CA LYS A 66 -29.12 -0.49 -4.76
C LYS A 66 -29.63 0.40 -5.90
N ASN A 67 -30.15 1.59 -5.56
CA ASN A 67 -30.61 2.55 -6.56
C ASN A 67 -29.46 3.06 -7.43
N ILE A 68 -28.30 3.30 -6.82
CA ILE A 68 -27.10 3.71 -7.55
C ILE A 68 -26.61 2.58 -8.48
N ILE A 69 -26.57 1.34 -8.02
CA ILE A 69 -26.16 0.19 -8.85
C ILE A 69 -27.08 0.03 -10.08
N LYS A 70 -28.38 0.34 -9.94
CA LYS A 70 -29.36 0.29 -11.03
C LYS A 70 -29.30 1.51 -11.98
N HIS A 71 -28.52 2.53 -11.66
CA HIS A 71 -28.43 3.75 -12.48
C HIS A 71 -27.92 3.42 -13.90
N PRO A 72 -28.50 4.03 -14.97
CA PRO A 72 -28.15 3.71 -16.37
C PRO A 72 -26.68 3.86 -16.72
N ALA A 73 -25.96 4.75 -16.02
CA ALA A 73 -24.52 4.96 -16.20
C ALA A 73 -23.65 3.81 -15.68
N ILE A 74 -24.20 2.93 -14.83
CA ILE A 74 -23.46 1.87 -14.14
C ILE A 74 -23.64 0.54 -14.87
N LYS A 75 -22.53 -0.11 -15.18
CA LYS A 75 -22.49 -1.45 -15.76
C LYS A 75 -22.50 -2.53 -14.69
N PHE A 76 -21.77 -2.28 -13.61
CA PHE A 76 -21.49 -3.25 -12.58
C PHE A 76 -21.24 -2.52 -11.25
N GLY A 77 -21.76 -3.06 -10.16
CA GLY A 77 -21.54 -2.53 -8.83
C GLY A 77 -21.49 -3.62 -7.77
N VAL A 78 -20.59 -3.44 -6.79
CA VAL A 78 -20.42 -4.35 -5.66
C VAL A 78 -20.41 -3.53 -4.39
N PRO A 79 -21.35 -3.76 -3.47
CA PRO A 79 -21.32 -3.16 -2.15
C PRO A 79 -20.28 -3.83 -1.26
N ILE A 80 -19.65 -3.05 -0.40
CA ILE A 80 -18.75 -3.52 0.65
C ILE A 80 -19.16 -2.94 2.00
N SER A 81 -19.03 -3.74 3.05
CA SER A 81 -19.19 -3.33 4.44
C SER A 81 -17.90 -3.62 5.20
N LEU A 82 -17.41 -2.63 5.93
CA LEU A 82 -16.16 -2.65 6.67
C LEU A 82 -16.46 -2.30 8.12
N GLY A 83 -15.70 -2.81 9.07
CA GLY A 83 -15.89 -2.47 10.48
C GLY A 83 -15.11 -3.37 11.42
N ASP A 84 -14.89 -4.60 11.03
CA ASP A 84 -14.27 -5.62 11.86
C ASP A 84 -12.90 -6.03 11.34
N ASN A 85 -12.12 -6.62 12.24
CA ASN A 85 -10.83 -7.22 11.96
C ASN A 85 -10.68 -8.54 12.74
N PHE A 86 -9.68 -9.32 12.38
CA PHE A 86 -9.17 -10.46 13.12
C PHE A 86 -7.65 -10.46 13.01
N GLN A 87 -6.95 -10.34 14.14
CA GLN A 87 -5.49 -10.28 14.18
C GLN A 87 -4.92 -9.25 13.14
N ASN A 88 -5.49 -8.05 13.12
CA ASN A 88 -5.16 -6.96 12.18
C ASN A 88 -5.46 -7.25 10.69
N PHE A 89 -6.08 -8.38 10.35
CA PHE A 89 -6.61 -8.63 9.02
C PHE A 89 -8.06 -8.15 8.94
N ARG A 90 -8.32 -7.23 8.01
CA ARG A 90 -9.65 -6.63 7.86
C ARG A 90 -10.67 -7.65 7.36
N ILE A 91 -11.85 -7.66 8.00
CA ILE A 91 -13.01 -8.43 7.57
C ILE A 91 -13.84 -7.55 6.61
N VAL A 92 -14.12 -8.06 5.43
CA VAL A 92 -14.88 -7.37 4.37
C VAL A 92 -16.15 -8.14 4.07
N GLY A 93 -17.29 -7.55 4.42
CA GLY A 93 -18.59 -8.05 4.00
C GLY A 93 -18.91 -7.61 2.57
N THR A 94 -19.26 -8.53 1.67
CA THR A 94 -19.49 -8.20 0.26
C THR A 94 -20.32 -9.26 -0.47
N GLU A 95 -20.48 -9.10 -1.79
CA GLU A 95 -21.11 -10.06 -2.68
C GLU A 95 -20.07 -10.93 -3.39
N LYS A 96 -20.48 -12.13 -3.85
CA LYS A 96 -19.61 -13.07 -4.60
C LYS A 96 -18.98 -12.45 -5.85
N LYS A 97 -19.61 -11.40 -6.40
CA LYS A 97 -19.07 -10.64 -7.55
C LYS A 97 -17.75 -9.91 -7.22
N PHE A 98 -17.44 -9.68 -5.95
CA PHE A 98 -16.21 -9.02 -5.50
C PHE A 98 -14.95 -9.75 -6.00
N PHE A 99 -14.95 -11.09 -5.98
CA PHE A 99 -13.81 -11.87 -6.46
C PHE A 99 -13.51 -11.63 -7.95
N LYS A 100 -14.52 -11.31 -8.77
CA LYS A 100 -14.33 -11.01 -10.19
C LYS A 100 -13.59 -9.69 -10.45
N LEU A 101 -13.64 -8.73 -9.50
CA LEU A 101 -12.95 -7.46 -9.62
C LEU A 101 -11.41 -7.62 -9.61
N TYR A 102 -10.93 -8.65 -8.91
CA TYR A 102 -9.52 -8.96 -8.73
C TYR A 102 -9.09 -10.24 -9.47
N ASN A 103 -9.97 -10.84 -10.27
CA ASN A 103 -9.76 -12.15 -10.92
C ASN A 103 -9.30 -13.23 -9.91
N ALA A 104 -9.80 -13.14 -8.67
CA ALA A 104 -9.39 -14.03 -7.60
C ALA A 104 -10.02 -15.42 -7.75
N GLN A 105 -9.23 -16.45 -7.45
CA GLN A 105 -9.64 -17.86 -7.50
C GLN A 105 -9.51 -18.49 -6.11
N ILE A 106 -10.41 -19.43 -5.83
CA ILE A 106 -10.32 -20.28 -4.62
C ILE A 106 -9.26 -21.36 -4.89
N GLU A 107 -8.33 -21.52 -3.97
CA GLU A 107 -7.34 -22.61 -4.00
C GLU A 107 -7.92 -23.87 -3.38
N THR A 108 -8.50 -23.73 -2.17
CA THR A 108 -9.11 -24.84 -1.43
C THR A 108 -10.44 -24.42 -0.85
N GLY A 109 -11.40 -25.36 -0.80
CA GLY A 109 -12.74 -25.10 -0.27
C GLY A 109 -13.69 -24.46 -1.28
N SER A 110 -14.57 -23.57 -0.81
CA SER A 110 -15.61 -22.93 -1.64
C SER A 110 -15.93 -21.51 -1.14
N ILE A 111 -16.65 -20.74 -1.96
CA ILE A 111 -17.24 -19.47 -1.53
C ILE A 111 -18.40 -19.75 -0.57
N TRP A 112 -18.66 -18.87 0.36
CA TRP A 112 -19.75 -18.97 1.34
C TRP A 112 -21.12 -19.25 0.72
N ARG A 113 -21.91 -20.05 1.42
CA ARG A 113 -23.30 -20.37 1.07
C ARG A 113 -24.29 -19.83 2.11
N LYS A 114 -23.84 -19.63 3.34
CA LYS A 114 -24.63 -19.14 4.48
C LYS A 114 -23.90 -17.95 5.12
N PRO A 115 -24.61 -17.09 5.88
CA PRO A 115 -23.97 -16.10 6.73
C PRO A 115 -22.98 -16.75 7.70
N MET A 116 -22.05 -15.96 8.24
CA MET A 116 -20.96 -16.36 9.14
C MET A 116 -19.98 -17.37 8.53
N GLN A 117 -19.96 -17.53 7.22
CA GLN A 117 -18.92 -18.23 6.48
C GLN A 117 -18.00 -17.23 5.82
N SER A 118 -16.69 -17.50 5.85
CA SER A 118 -15.67 -16.61 5.29
C SER A 118 -14.70 -17.34 4.36
N VAL A 119 -14.16 -16.59 3.41
CA VAL A 119 -13.03 -16.97 2.58
C VAL A 119 -11.84 -16.11 3.03
N ILE A 120 -10.70 -16.73 3.29
CA ILE A 120 -9.51 -16.02 3.76
C ILE A 120 -8.48 -15.89 2.65
N GLY A 121 -7.74 -14.77 2.65
CA GLY A 121 -6.64 -14.51 1.74
C GLY A 121 -5.44 -15.42 2.04
N PHE A 122 -4.54 -15.53 1.07
CA PHE A 122 -3.35 -16.39 1.16
C PHE A 122 -2.46 -16.05 2.36
N ASN A 123 -2.18 -14.76 2.58
CA ASN A 123 -1.34 -14.32 3.70
C ASN A 123 -2.05 -14.49 5.05
N VAL A 124 -3.38 -14.31 5.09
CA VAL A 124 -4.18 -14.58 6.29
C VAL A 124 -4.02 -16.04 6.72
N ALA A 125 -4.20 -16.99 5.78
CA ALA A 125 -4.07 -18.41 6.06
C ALA A 125 -2.68 -18.78 6.63
N ASN A 126 -1.62 -18.20 6.04
CA ASN A 126 -0.24 -18.47 6.45
C ASN A 126 0.10 -17.87 7.81
N SER A 127 -0.33 -16.63 8.09
CA SER A 127 0.02 -15.91 9.31
C SER A 127 -0.79 -16.40 10.52
N THR A 128 -2.11 -16.62 10.33
CA THR A 128 -3.01 -17.03 11.42
C THR A 128 -3.09 -18.53 11.61
N LYS A 129 -2.51 -19.32 10.70
CA LYS A 129 -2.63 -20.80 10.64
C LYS A 129 -4.08 -21.29 10.57
N LEU A 130 -5.03 -20.42 10.21
CA LEU A 130 -6.42 -20.78 10.00
C LEU A 130 -6.53 -21.74 8.81
N LYS A 131 -7.32 -22.80 8.98
CA LYS A 131 -7.62 -23.80 7.95
C LYS A 131 -9.12 -23.88 7.72
N ILE A 132 -9.53 -24.54 6.64
CA ILE A 132 -10.94 -24.83 6.38
C ILE A 132 -11.56 -25.52 7.61
N ASP A 133 -12.83 -25.21 7.88
CA ASP A 133 -13.63 -25.64 9.00
C ASP A 133 -13.21 -25.11 10.38
N LYS A 134 -12.15 -24.30 10.48
CA LYS A 134 -11.81 -23.61 11.73
C LYS A 134 -12.71 -22.39 11.93
N PHE A 135 -12.91 -22.03 13.19
CA PHE A 135 -13.67 -20.87 13.61
C PHE A 135 -12.74 -19.79 14.14
N PHE A 136 -13.12 -18.54 13.94
CA PHE A 136 -12.46 -17.38 14.53
C PHE A 136 -13.50 -16.31 14.88
N VAL A 137 -13.15 -15.43 15.79
CA VAL A 137 -14.03 -14.35 16.25
C VAL A 137 -13.43 -13.03 15.81
N GLY A 138 -14.24 -12.15 15.20
CA GLY A 138 -13.83 -10.80 14.83
C GLY A 138 -13.95 -9.85 16.01
N SER A 139 -13.15 -8.79 15.96
CA SER A 139 -13.20 -7.64 16.86
C SER A 139 -13.51 -6.35 16.10
N HIS A 140 -14.11 -5.35 16.76
CA HIS A 140 -14.37 -4.06 16.17
C HIS A 140 -13.08 -3.24 15.94
N GLY A 141 -13.07 -2.46 14.86
CA GLY A 141 -12.02 -1.46 14.58
C GLY A 141 -10.93 -1.94 13.61
N LEU A 142 -9.84 -1.19 13.56
CA LEU A 142 -8.68 -1.47 12.72
C LEU A 142 -7.61 -2.29 13.45
N ILE A 143 -7.61 -2.23 14.78
CA ILE A 143 -6.65 -2.87 15.68
C ILE A 143 -7.45 -3.75 16.62
N ASP A 144 -6.88 -4.86 17.04
CA ASP A 144 -7.51 -5.91 17.86
C ASP A 144 -7.67 -5.50 19.34
N THR A 145 -8.17 -4.27 19.58
CA THR A 145 -8.42 -3.70 20.92
C THR A 145 -9.90 -3.42 21.18
N GLY A 146 -10.78 -3.75 20.24
CA GLY A 146 -12.22 -3.48 20.31
C GLY A 146 -13.02 -4.62 20.95
N ASP A 147 -14.34 -4.38 21.10
CA ASP A 147 -15.29 -5.39 21.58
C ASP A 147 -15.30 -6.63 20.68
N VAL A 148 -15.21 -7.79 21.28
CA VAL A 148 -15.11 -9.09 20.61
C VAL A 148 -16.49 -9.69 20.44
N HIS A 149 -16.85 -10.12 19.23
CA HIS A 149 -18.13 -10.78 18.92
C HIS A 149 -18.13 -12.28 19.30
N ALA A 150 -17.85 -12.60 20.53
CA ALA A 150 -17.71 -13.99 21.01
C ALA A 150 -18.94 -14.90 20.73
N GLU A 151 -20.13 -14.30 20.62
CA GLU A 151 -21.38 -15.05 20.43
C GLU A 151 -21.58 -15.59 19.00
N GLN A 152 -20.88 -15.04 17.99
CA GLN A 152 -21.10 -15.41 16.57
C GLN A 152 -19.78 -15.57 15.83
N PRO A 153 -19.09 -16.71 15.98
CA PRO A 153 -17.83 -16.95 15.29
C PRO A 153 -18.02 -17.14 13.77
N TYR A 154 -17.05 -16.66 13.01
CA TYR A 154 -16.93 -16.94 11.60
C TYR A 154 -16.34 -18.32 11.34
N LYS A 155 -16.86 -19.05 10.36
CA LYS A 155 -16.33 -20.33 9.89
C LYS A 155 -15.55 -20.14 8.60
N VAL A 156 -14.30 -20.58 8.54
CA VAL A 156 -13.50 -20.58 7.29
C VAL A 156 -14.01 -21.70 6.37
N VAL A 157 -14.45 -21.35 5.16
CA VAL A 157 -14.95 -22.29 4.14
C VAL A 157 -14.12 -22.33 2.87
N GLY A 158 -13.19 -21.37 2.71
CA GLY A 158 -12.30 -21.34 1.56
C GLY A 158 -11.05 -20.52 1.80
N VAL A 159 -10.01 -20.82 1.04
CA VAL A 159 -8.75 -20.10 1.01
C VAL A 159 -8.48 -19.65 -0.42
N LEU A 160 -8.09 -18.39 -0.60
CA LEU A 160 -7.76 -17.84 -1.92
C LEU A 160 -6.37 -18.32 -2.37
N LYS A 161 -6.26 -18.57 -3.66
CA LYS A 161 -4.95 -18.66 -4.32
C LYS A 161 -4.23 -17.33 -4.21
N LYS A 162 -2.91 -17.34 -4.05
CA LYS A 162 -2.10 -16.12 -3.98
C LYS A 162 -2.38 -15.22 -5.18
N THR A 163 -2.85 -13.99 -4.93
CA THR A 163 -3.22 -13.01 -5.96
C THR A 163 -2.15 -11.96 -6.18
N GLY A 164 -1.28 -11.73 -5.21
CA GLY A 164 -0.33 -10.61 -5.19
C GLY A 164 -1.01 -9.24 -5.01
N THR A 165 -2.29 -9.23 -4.60
CA THR A 165 -3.09 -8.03 -4.34
C THR A 165 -3.45 -7.92 -2.87
N ILE A 166 -4.20 -6.87 -2.52
CA ILE A 166 -4.69 -6.66 -1.15
C ILE A 166 -5.55 -7.83 -0.64
N LEU A 167 -6.18 -8.61 -1.55
CA LEU A 167 -7.02 -9.73 -1.17
C LEU A 167 -6.27 -10.80 -0.37
N ASP A 168 -4.97 -10.92 -0.60
CA ASP A 168 -4.13 -11.86 0.15
C ASP A 168 -4.12 -11.56 1.66
N ASN A 169 -4.43 -10.31 2.04
CA ASN A 169 -4.47 -9.82 3.42
C ASN A 169 -5.89 -9.57 3.95
N LEU A 170 -6.93 -10.06 3.28
CA LEU A 170 -8.32 -9.85 3.67
C LEU A 170 -9.01 -11.14 4.10
N ILE A 171 -9.97 -10.97 4.99
CA ILE A 171 -10.99 -11.98 5.31
C ILE A 171 -12.29 -11.51 4.66
N ILE A 172 -12.86 -12.33 3.78
CA ILE A 172 -13.98 -11.92 2.94
C ILE A 172 -15.20 -12.76 3.31
N THR A 173 -16.31 -12.10 3.58
CA THR A 173 -17.58 -12.74 3.99
C THR A 173 -18.77 -12.14 3.26
N SER A 174 -19.98 -12.64 3.52
CA SER A 174 -21.19 -12.05 2.97
C SER A 174 -21.60 -10.77 3.70
N LEU A 175 -22.31 -9.87 3.02
CA LEU A 175 -22.95 -8.71 3.67
C LEU A 175 -23.86 -9.14 4.81
N ASP A 176 -24.62 -10.22 4.61
CA ASP A 176 -25.53 -10.75 5.63
C ASP A 176 -24.77 -11.13 6.93
N SER A 177 -23.51 -11.57 6.83
CA SER A 177 -22.69 -11.85 8.02
C SER A 177 -22.42 -10.59 8.84
N VAL A 178 -22.03 -9.50 8.17
CA VAL A 178 -21.75 -8.23 8.84
C VAL A 178 -23.04 -7.65 9.44
N TRP A 179 -24.13 -7.70 8.72
CA TRP A 179 -25.42 -7.22 9.23
C TRP A 179 -25.92 -8.02 10.43
N LEU A 180 -25.69 -9.35 10.49
CA LEU A 180 -26.04 -10.16 11.67
C LEU A 180 -25.31 -9.72 12.94
N LEU A 181 -24.09 -9.21 12.81
CA LEU A 181 -23.30 -8.74 13.94
C LEU A 181 -23.68 -7.32 14.37
N HIS A 182 -23.99 -6.43 13.42
CA HIS A 182 -24.10 -4.99 13.66
C HIS A 182 -25.54 -4.44 13.60
N SER A 183 -26.52 -5.23 13.19
CA SER A 183 -27.93 -4.79 13.08
C SER A 183 -28.81 -5.55 14.05
N ASN A 184 -29.83 -4.88 14.56
CA ASN A 184 -30.84 -5.56 15.39
C ASN A 184 -31.53 -6.66 14.58
N LYS A 185 -31.74 -7.84 15.18
CA LYS A 185 -32.39 -9.00 14.54
C LYS A 185 -33.75 -8.66 13.91
N ASN A 186 -34.45 -7.64 14.43
CA ASN A 186 -35.73 -7.18 13.92
C ASN A 186 -35.57 -6.41 12.61
N ASP A 187 -34.49 -5.65 12.42
CA ASP A 187 -34.26 -4.86 11.20
C ASP A 187 -33.96 -5.76 10.00
N ILE A 188 -33.25 -6.87 10.23
CA ILE A 188 -32.92 -7.85 9.18
C ILE A 188 -34.18 -8.58 8.68
N LYS A 189 -35.14 -8.85 9.59
CA LYS A 189 -36.39 -9.56 9.24
C LYS A 189 -37.42 -8.65 8.59
N ASN A 190 -37.53 -7.38 9.03
CA ASN A 190 -38.63 -6.51 8.65
C ASN A 190 -38.36 -5.67 7.40
N SER A 191 -37.14 -5.20 7.19
CA SER A 191 -36.78 -4.43 6.00
C SER A 191 -35.27 -4.40 5.79
N ARG A 192 -34.80 -4.90 4.64
CA ARG A 192 -33.40 -4.71 4.22
C ARG A 192 -33.07 -3.25 3.87
N ASP A 193 -34.06 -2.37 3.89
CA ASP A 193 -33.90 -0.96 3.53
C ASP A 193 -33.25 -0.14 4.64
N SER A 194 -33.31 -0.59 5.91
CA SER A 194 -32.60 0.00 7.07
C SER A 194 -31.15 -0.42 7.18
N LEU A 195 -30.71 -1.43 6.40
CA LEU A 195 -29.34 -1.91 6.44
C LEU A 195 -28.37 -0.95 5.76
N GLU A 196 -27.11 -0.98 6.18
CA GLU A 196 -26.10 -0.07 5.71
C GLU A 196 -24.93 -0.81 5.04
N VAL A 197 -24.22 -0.11 4.18
CA VAL A 197 -22.95 -0.53 3.59
C VAL A 197 -21.96 0.63 3.65
N THR A 198 -20.68 0.31 3.70
CA THR A 198 -19.65 1.33 3.80
C THR A 198 -19.40 2.02 2.46
N ALA A 199 -19.31 1.25 1.38
CA ALA A 199 -19.08 1.81 0.05
C ALA A 199 -19.61 0.91 -1.06
N LEU A 200 -19.72 1.51 -2.24
CA LEU A 200 -20.03 0.85 -3.51
C LEU A 200 -18.81 0.94 -4.42
N LEU A 201 -18.36 -0.19 -4.93
CA LEU A 201 -17.33 -0.29 -5.94
C LEU A 201 -18.01 -0.42 -7.30
N LEU A 202 -17.87 0.59 -8.17
CA LEU A 202 -18.68 0.72 -9.37
C LEU A 202 -17.83 0.80 -10.64
N LYS A 203 -18.39 0.21 -11.71
CA LYS A 203 -17.84 0.34 -13.06
C LYS A 203 -18.85 0.99 -13.98
N TYR A 204 -18.43 1.97 -14.76
CA TYR A 204 -19.28 2.63 -15.73
C TYR A 204 -19.61 1.74 -16.94
N LYS A 205 -20.77 1.99 -17.51
CA LYS A 205 -21.14 1.43 -18.80
C LYS A 205 -20.39 2.13 -19.94
N ASN A 206 -20.26 3.46 -19.85
CA ASN A 206 -19.57 4.30 -20.81
C ASN A 206 -18.56 5.22 -20.11
N LYS A 207 -17.41 5.46 -20.71
CA LYS A 207 -16.37 6.34 -20.16
C LYS A 207 -16.83 7.79 -19.97
N THR A 208 -17.77 8.26 -20.78
CA THR A 208 -18.36 9.62 -20.65
C THR A 208 -19.05 9.85 -19.31
N SER A 209 -19.57 8.79 -18.68
CA SER A 209 -20.20 8.85 -17.36
C SER A 209 -19.21 9.29 -16.26
N ALA A 210 -17.92 9.15 -16.46
CA ALA A 210 -16.89 9.57 -15.50
C ALA A 210 -16.92 11.10 -15.23
N PHE A 211 -17.42 11.91 -16.16
CA PHE A 211 -17.51 13.36 -15.98
C PHE A 211 -18.79 13.81 -15.27
N SER A 212 -19.92 13.17 -15.55
CA SER A 212 -21.23 13.58 -15.07
C SER A 212 -21.64 12.89 -13.76
N PHE A 213 -21.39 11.59 -13.65
CA PHE A 213 -21.87 10.79 -12.53
C PHE A 213 -21.31 11.21 -11.16
N PRO A 214 -19.98 11.46 -10.98
CA PRO A 214 -19.49 11.93 -9.69
C PRO A 214 -20.08 13.28 -9.27
N ARG A 215 -20.29 14.19 -10.24
CA ARG A 215 -20.92 15.49 -9.97
C ARG A 215 -22.37 15.34 -9.54
N LEU A 216 -23.10 14.43 -10.19
CA LEU A 216 -24.49 14.14 -9.85
C LEU A 216 -24.60 13.62 -8.41
N ILE A 217 -23.79 12.65 -8.02
CA ILE A 217 -23.79 12.09 -6.67
C ILE A 217 -23.37 13.13 -5.65
N ASN A 218 -22.25 13.82 -5.88
CA ASN A 218 -21.67 14.77 -4.89
C ASN A 218 -22.55 16.01 -4.64
N ARG A 219 -23.36 16.44 -5.63
CA ARG A 219 -24.22 17.62 -5.51
C ARG A 219 -25.63 17.29 -5.02
N ASN A 220 -26.19 16.16 -5.45
CA ASN A 220 -27.60 15.88 -5.26
C ASN A 220 -27.88 14.87 -4.15
N THR A 221 -26.85 14.35 -3.50
CA THR A 221 -27.00 13.34 -2.43
C THR A 221 -26.08 13.62 -1.24
N ASN A 222 -26.37 12.98 -0.12
CA ASN A 222 -25.49 12.98 1.06
C ASN A 222 -24.34 11.97 0.93
N MET A 223 -24.00 11.57 -0.31
CA MET A 223 -22.93 10.62 -0.58
C MET A 223 -21.77 11.30 -1.30
N GLN A 224 -20.61 10.65 -1.28
CA GLN A 224 -19.39 11.05 -1.95
C GLN A 224 -19.06 10.04 -3.03
N ALA A 225 -18.90 10.51 -4.26
CA ALA A 225 -18.30 9.73 -5.35
C ALA A 225 -16.84 10.15 -5.55
N ALA A 226 -15.93 9.19 -5.62
CA ALA A 226 -14.50 9.40 -5.82
C ALA A 226 -13.98 8.48 -6.93
N SER A 227 -13.15 9.01 -7.83
CA SER A 227 -12.43 8.21 -8.83
C SER A 227 -11.10 7.74 -8.25
N PRO A 228 -10.87 6.42 -8.12
CA PRO A 228 -9.62 5.89 -7.55
C PRO A 228 -8.38 6.42 -8.25
N ASN A 229 -8.38 6.40 -9.58
CA ASN A 229 -7.23 6.85 -10.37
C ASN A 229 -6.90 8.33 -10.15
N LEU A 230 -7.92 9.19 -10.01
CA LEU A 230 -7.72 10.61 -9.76
C LEU A 230 -7.18 10.87 -8.36
N GLU A 231 -7.74 10.23 -7.34
CA GLU A 231 -7.32 10.47 -5.95
C GLU A 231 -5.92 9.91 -5.69
N ILE A 232 -5.60 8.73 -6.21
CA ILE A 232 -4.25 8.16 -6.13
C ILE A 232 -3.25 8.99 -6.93
N SER A 233 -3.63 9.53 -8.10
CA SER A 233 -2.76 10.43 -8.87
C SER A 233 -2.47 11.74 -8.12
N LYS A 234 -3.45 12.31 -7.41
CA LYS A 234 -3.25 13.47 -6.53
C LYS A 234 -2.28 13.14 -5.39
N LEU A 235 -2.46 11.98 -4.74
CA LEU A 235 -1.55 11.51 -3.70
C LEU A 235 -0.12 11.41 -4.23
N PHE A 236 0.09 10.77 -5.40
CA PHE A 236 1.42 10.65 -6.00
C PHE A 236 2.00 11.98 -6.47
N LYS A 237 1.18 12.94 -6.85
CA LYS A 237 1.67 14.29 -7.15
C LYS A 237 2.22 14.97 -5.90
N LEU A 238 1.52 14.90 -4.79
CA LEU A 238 1.96 15.49 -3.52
C LEU A 238 3.23 14.81 -2.97
N THR A 239 3.23 13.48 -2.91
CA THR A 239 4.41 12.73 -2.46
C THR A 239 5.58 12.85 -3.45
N GLY A 240 5.30 12.97 -4.74
CA GLY A 240 6.30 13.15 -5.79
C GLY A 240 7.13 14.43 -5.61
N GLU A 241 6.54 15.52 -5.15
CA GLU A 241 7.29 16.76 -4.85
C GLU A 241 8.24 16.55 -3.65
N ALA A 242 7.81 15.82 -2.63
CA ALA A 242 8.69 15.46 -1.50
C ALA A 242 9.86 14.57 -1.95
N TYR A 243 9.61 13.57 -2.82
CA TYR A 243 10.68 12.76 -3.39
C TYR A 243 11.66 13.57 -4.23
N LYS A 244 11.18 14.53 -5.02
CA LYS A 244 12.06 15.43 -5.77
C LYS A 244 12.95 16.25 -4.83
N ALA A 245 12.39 16.82 -3.77
CA ALA A 245 13.16 17.59 -2.79
C ALA A 245 14.26 16.73 -2.13
N ILE A 246 13.95 15.48 -1.73
CA ILE A 246 14.93 14.53 -1.19
C ILE A 246 16.04 14.24 -2.22
N ASN A 247 15.67 14.02 -3.49
CA ASN A 247 16.65 13.75 -4.55
C ASN A 247 17.55 14.96 -4.83
N TYR A 248 17.01 16.20 -4.84
CA TYR A 248 17.83 17.40 -4.99
C TYR A 248 18.81 17.57 -3.83
N LEU A 249 18.36 17.35 -2.58
CA LEU A 249 19.24 17.37 -1.42
C LEU A 249 20.33 16.31 -1.54
N SER A 250 20.01 15.11 -1.98
CA SER A 250 20.97 14.02 -2.18
C SER A 250 22.01 14.34 -3.26
N ILE A 251 21.58 14.95 -4.38
CA ILE A 251 22.48 15.42 -5.44
C ILE A 251 23.42 16.49 -4.89
N LEU A 252 22.94 17.41 -4.05
CA LEU A 252 23.76 18.42 -3.40
C LEU A 252 24.81 17.77 -2.50
N ILE A 253 24.44 16.75 -1.70
CA ILE A 253 25.39 16.01 -0.84
C ILE A 253 26.45 15.31 -1.70
N VAL A 254 26.07 14.67 -2.80
CA VAL A 254 27.01 14.03 -3.73
C VAL A 254 27.95 15.07 -4.35
N SER A 255 27.45 16.23 -4.75
CA SER A 255 28.25 17.33 -5.32
C SER A 255 29.24 17.88 -4.30
N LEU A 256 28.82 18.09 -3.06
CA LEU A 256 29.71 18.49 -1.97
C LEU A 256 30.79 17.43 -1.67
N SER A 257 30.41 16.14 -1.75
CA SER A 257 31.37 15.05 -1.62
C SER A 257 32.43 15.08 -2.70
N PHE A 258 32.05 15.37 -3.95
CA PHE A 258 32.97 15.51 -5.07
C PHE A 258 33.97 16.66 -4.82
N VAL A 259 33.50 17.84 -4.39
CA VAL A 259 34.33 18.96 -4.02
C VAL A 259 35.30 18.59 -2.86
N GLY A 260 34.80 17.87 -1.85
CA GLY A 260 35.64 17.38 -0.73
C GLY A 260 36.72 16.40 -1.19
N ILE A 261 36.44 15.52 -2.15
CA ILE A 261 37.44 14.62 -2.75
C ILE A 261 38.51 15.45 -3.49
N LEU A 262 38.11 16.45 -4.28
CA LEU A 262 39.05 17.33 -4.95
C LEU A 262 39.97 18.06 -3.96
N PHE A 263 39.43 18.61 -2.87
CA PHE A 263 40.22 19.26 -1.81
C PHE A 263 41.21 18.27 -1.20
N THR A 264 40.79 17.05 -0.89
CA THR A 264 41.68 16.03 -0.33
C THR A 264 42.81 15.68 -1.30
N LEU A 265 42.50 15.53 -2.61
CA LEU A 265 43.53 15.27 -3.63
C LEU A 265 44.54 16.43 -3.75
N LEU A 266 44.06 17.68 -3.70
CA LEU A 266 44.95 18.86 -3.74
C LEU A 266 45.86 18.90 -2.51
N ASN A 267 45.33 18.62 -1.31
CA ASN A 267 46.16 18.56 -0.10
C ASN A 267 47.19 17.42 -0.16
N ASN A 268 46.78 16.22 -0.64
CA ASN A 268 47.66 15.09 -0.81
C ASN A 268 48.83 15.42 -1.78
N ILE A 269 48.60 16.21 -2.84
CA ILE A 269 49.65 16.67 -3.76
C ILE A 269 50.65 17.51 -2.98
N SER A 270 50.21 18.40 -2.08
CA SER A 270 51.07 19.26 -1.30
C SER A 270 51.91 18.48 -0.28
N GLU A 271 51.34 17.47 0.33
CA GLU A 271 52.03 16.59 1.29
C GLU A 271 53.04 15.65 0.61
N ARG A 272 52.73 15.16 -0.61
CA ARG A 272 53.57 14.21 -1.39
C ARG A 272 54.50 14.92 -2.38
N ARG A 273 54.80 16.23 -2.22
CA ARG A 273 55.63 16.99 -3.16
C ARG A 273 57.01 16.34 -3.39
N TYR A 274 57.63 15.79 -2.34
CA TYR A 274 58.92 15.10 -2.43
C TYR A 274 58.82 13.83 -3.30
N ASP A 275 57.85 12.99 -3.08
CA ASP A 275 57.64 11.77 -3.83
C ASP A 275 57.34 12.06 -5.32
N LEU A 276 56.54 13.09 -5.59
CA LEU A 276 56.24 13.55 -6.93
C LEU A 276 57.47 14.10 -7.64
N ALA A 277 58.40 14.79 -6.89
CA ALA A 277 59.66 15.26 -7.43
C ALA A 277 60.59 14.10 -7.81
N ILE A 278 60.66 13.04 -7.00
CA ILE A 278 61.42 11.82 -7.32
C ILE A 278 60.87 11.18 -8.59
N LEU A 279 59.53 11.02 -8.73
CA LEU A 279 58.94 10.49 -9.95
C LEU A 279 59.29 11.31 -11.19
N ARG A 280 59.37 12.67 -11.04
CA ARG A 280 59.79 13.56 -12.12
C ARG A 280 61.25 13.33 -12.50
N THR A 281 62.17 13.13 -11.54
CA THR A 281 63.60 12.82 -11.83
C THR A 281 63.76 11.44 -12.49
N LEU A 282 62.88 10.50 -12.24
CA LEU A 282 62.81 9.18 -12.88
C LEU A 282 62.17 9.22 -14.30
N GLY A 283 61.81 10.44 -14.81
CA GLY A 283 61.33 10.60 -16.19
C GLY A 283 59.79 10.55 -16.37
N PHE A 284 59.01 10.54 -15.31
CA PHE A 284 57.56 10.62 -15.46
C PHE A 284 57.14 12.00 -15.98
N SER A 285 56.27 12.02 -17.02
CA SER A 285 55.71 13.25 -17.55
C SER A 285 54.66 13.84 -16.60
N LYS A 286 54.33 15.15 -16.76
CA LYS A 286 53.29 15.82 -15.96
C LYS A 286 51.95 15.16 -16.14
N GLU A 287 51.63 14.73 -17.36
CA GLU A 287 50.36 14.05 -17.70
C GLU A 287 50.23 12.69 -16.98
N LYS A 288 51.33 11.90 -16.87
CA LYS A 288 51.32 10.64 -16.14
C LYS A 288 51.07 10.84 -14.66
N ILE A 289 51.70 11.83 -14.02
CA ILE A 289 51.50 12.17 -12.62
C ILE A 289 50.06 12.65 -12.40
N PHE A 290 49.54 13.52 -13.26
CA PHE A 290 48.14 13.96 -13.22
C PHE A 290 47.16 12.80 -13.36
N SER A 291 47.40 11.87 -14.30
CA SER A 291 46.57 10.68 -14.48
C SER A 291 46.53 9.79 -13.24
N ILE A 292 47.62 9.62 -12.51
CA ILE A 292 47.69 8.83 -11.26
C ILE A 292 46.73 9.46 -10.22
N ILE A 293 46.78 10.78 -10.04
CA ILE A 293 45.96 11.49 -9.08
C ILE A 293 44.48 11.43 -9.49
N LEU A 294 44.21 11.57 -10.79
CA LEU A 294 42.86 11.49 -11.30
C LEU A 294 42.24 10.09 -11.10
N ILE A 295 43.03 9.01 -11.35
CA ILE A 295 42.62 7.64 -11.10
C ILE A 295 42.33 7.41 -9.61
N GLU A 296 43.19 7.97 -8.71
CA GLU A 296 42.92 7.88 -7.25
C GLU A 296 41.58 8.49 -6.89
N GLY A 297 41.25 9.70 -7.37
CA GLY A 297 39.95 10.35 -7.14
C GLY A 297 38.77 9.59 -7.76
N MET A 298 38.92 9.09 -8.97
CA MET A 298 37.90 8.25 -9.62
C MET A 298 37.65 6.95 -8.84
N THR A 299 38.69 6.31 -8.35
CA THR A 299 38.59 5.05 -7.58
C THR A 299 37.82 5.30 -6.27
N ILE A 300 38.16 6.38 -5.54
CA ILE A 300 37.45 6.76 -4.31
C ILE A 300 35.97 7.06 -4.58
N SER A 301 35.69 7.79 -5.67
CA SER A 301 34.31 8.13 -6.06
C SER A 301 33.52 6.88 -6.49
N PHE A 302 34.13 6.01 -7.27
CA PHE A 302 33.50 4.76 -7.72
C PHE A 302 33.21 3.84 -6.54
N LEU A 303 34.18 3.61 -5.66
CA LEU A 303 33.99 2.78 -4.46
C LEU A 303 32.93 3.37 -3.53
N GLY A 304 32.96 4.69 -3.30
CA GLY A 304 31.94 5.35 -2.51
C GLY A 304 30.53 5.20 -3.07
N SER A 305 30.38 5.37 -4.38
CA SER A 305 29.09 5.21 -5.07
C SER A 305 28.60 3.76 -5.02
N PHE A 306 29.49 2.80 -5.30
CA PHE A 306 29.17 1.37 -5.30
C PHE A 306 28.73 0.88 -3.91
N ILE A 307 29.48 1.26 -2.88
CA ILE A 307 29.12 0.96 -1.49
C ILE A 307 27.78 1.62 -1.13
N GLY A 308 27.54 2.87 -1.54
CA GLY A 308 26.29 3.58 -1.32
C GLY A 308 25.09 2.88 -1.95
N LEU A 309 25.21 2.33 -3.17
CA LEU A 309 24.17 1.54 -3.82
C LEU A 309 23.86 0.26 -3.04
N ILE A 310 24.88 -0.47 -2.59
CA ILE A 310 24.71 -1.69 -1.79
C ILE A 310 24.00 -1.37 -0.46
N PHE A 311 24.48 -0.34 0.26
CA PHE A 311 23.85 0.10 1.50
C PHE A 311 22.41 0.54 1.29
N GLY A 312 22.12 1.26 0.20
CA GLY A 312 20.76 1.65 -0.15
C GLY A 312 19.85 0.44 -0.35
N GLY A 313 20.33 -0.60 -1.02
CA GLY A 313 19.61 -1.86 -1.18
C GLY A 313 19.38 -2.61 0.14
N ILE A 314 20.38 -2.61 1.03
CA ILE A 314 20.26 -3.23 2.37
C ILE A 314 19.25 -2.48 3.24
N VAL A 315 19.35 -1.16 3.31
CA VAL A 315 18.40 -0.31 4.07
C VAL A 315 16.99 -0.52 3.54
N TYR A 316 16.82 -0.54 2.22
CA TYR A 316 15.53 -0.80 1.59
C TYR A 316 14.95 -2.18 2.02
N LYS A 317 15.72 -3.26 1.91
CA LYS A 317 15.29 -4.60 2.36
C LYS A 317 14.98 -4.65 3.85
N SER A 318 15.73 -3.91 4.66
CA SER A 318 15.46 -3.80 6.09
C SER A 318 14.12 -3.12 6.36
N ILE A 319 13.79 -2.03 5.65
CA ILE A 319 12.48 -1.35 5.75
C ILE A 319 11.34 -2.32 5.36
N GLU A 320 11.51 -3.06 4.26
CA GLU A 320 10.55 -4.07 3.81
C GLU A 320 10.35 -5.16 4.87
N TYR A 321 11.43 -5.71 5.41
CA TYR A 321 11.42 -6.73 6.44
C TYR A 321 10.76 -6.23 7.73
N PHE A 322 11.12 -5.03 8.23
CA PHE A 322 10.48 -4.43 9.41
C PHE A 322 9.01 -4.08 9.17
N SER A 323 8.62 -3.69 7.98
CA SER A 323 7.21 -3.45 7.65
C SER A 323 6.38 -4.76 7.65
N LEU A 324 6.98 -5.87 7.23
CA LEU A 324 6.39 -7.21 7.31
C LEU A 324 6.37 -7.73 8.75
N LEU A 325 7.46 -7.54 9.50
CA LEU A 325 7.54 -7.87 10.93
C LEU A 325 6.59 -7.01 11.77
N GLY A 326 6.46 -5.71 11.47
CA GLY A 326 5.50 -4.84 12.15
C GLY A 326 4.07 -5.34 12.03
N LYS A 327 3.69 -5.86 10.86
CA LYS A 327 2.39 -6.55 10.68
C LYS A 327 2.30 -7.85 11.49
N ASN A 328 3.40 -8.57 11.65
CA ASN A 328 3.45 -9.84 12.41
C ASN A 328 3.65 -9.62 13.91
N ILE A 329 4.40 -8.59 14.33
CA ILE A 329 4.64 -8.26 15.75
C ILE A 329 3.37 -7.70 16.38
N ILE A 330 2.64 -6.84 15.66
CA ILE A 330 1.33 -6.36 16.12
C ILE A 330 0.34 -7.53 16.23
N ALA A 331 0.47 -8.56 15.40
CA ALA A 331 -0.31 -9.80 15.50
C ALA A 331 0.17 -10.75 16.63
N GLY A 332 1.43 -10.68 17.05
CA GLY A 332 2.05 -11.62 18.00
C GLY A 332 2.26 -11.10 19.41
N GLN A 333 2.11 -9.81 19.68
CA GLN A 333 2.36 -9.23 21.01
C GLN A 333 1.25 -9.47 22.05
N PHE A 334 0.16 -10.15 21.69
CA PHE A 334 -0.94 -10.46 22.60
C PHE A 334 -1.00 -11.93 23.06
N GLU A 335 -0.02 -12.78 22.73
CA GLU A 335 0.06 -14.13 23.28
C GLU A 335 0.90 -14.25 24.57
N LEU A 336 1.37 -13.13 25.15
CA LEU A 336 2.26 -13.12 26.32
C LEU A 336 1.79 -12.13 27.42
N ILE A 337 0.49 -12.09 27.71
CA ILE A 337 -0.01 -11.58 29.03
C ILE A 337 -1.22 -12.42 29.45
#